data_7511fa9ca9763ae7521ccbe6627e493a
#
_entry.id   7511fa9ca9763ae7521ccbe6627e493a
#
_cell.length_a   1.000
_cell.length_b   1.000
_cell.length_c   1.000
_cell.angle_alpha   90.00
_cell.angle_beta   90.00
_cell.angle_gamma   90.00
#
_symmetry.space_group_name_H-M   'P 1'
#
loop_
_entity.id
_entity.type
_entity.pdbx_description
1 polymer ?
#
loop_
_entity_poly.entity_id
_entity_poly.type
_entity_poly.pdbx_seq_one_letter_code
_entity_poly.pdbx_strand_id
1 'polypeptide(L)'
;MNVKYIGLSEINGPLVALDHVSGISYDEMAEIKLDDGTRRLARVVEVEKDRAVLQVFEGTKGLSLVNTTTSFQGKPMELALSTEMLGRIFSGAGKPIDGLGEIFPEKYRDINGSPLNPVSRTYPRNYINTGISSIDALTTLIRGQKLPIFSGSGLSHNKLAVQIVRQAKIADENGQDFAIVFGAMGVKNDVADYFKRCFEETGVLQRVAMFLNLSNDPIIERILTPRCALTCAEYLAFEHDMHILVILTDMTSYAEALREFSSSKGEIPGRKGYPGYLYSDLASIYERAGIVKGAKGSVTQIPILTMPNDDITHPVPDLTGYITEGQIVLDRNLDQTGVYPAVSILPSLSRLMKDGIGEGYTREDHQMVSNQLFAAYAKVQDARSLASVIGEEELADTDKAYLKFGTLFEKHFIDQGFDVNRSIDETLDLGWSLLSTLPKSELDRVDEEHLEHYYSAEKAKALFAED
;
A
#
# COMPACT_ATOMS: atom_id res chain seq x y z
N MET A 1 -41.90 4.24 -3.75
CA MET A 1 -42.36 4.73 -2.42
C MET A 1 -41.32 4.30 -1.43
N ASN A 2 -40.61 5.23 -0.78
CA ASN A 2 -39.69 4.86 0.27
C ASN A 2 -40.49 4.47 1.51
N VAL A 3 -40.51 3.19 1.83
CA VAL A 3 -41.12 2.69 3.06
C VAL A 3 -40.27 3.17 4.22
N LYS A 4 -40.92 3.73 5.24
CA LYS A 4 -40.25 4.16 6.48
C LYS A 4 -40.66 3.21 7.59
N TYR A 5 -39.67 2.66 8.27
CA TYR A 5 -39.86 1.81 9.44
C TYR A 5 -39.62 2.65 10.70
N ILE A 6 -40.53 2.59 11.65
CA ILE A 6 -40.46 3.33 12.92
C ILE A 6 -40.15 2.35 14.03
N GLY A 7 -39.17 2.70 14.85
CA GLY A 7 -38.67 1.88 15.93
C GLY A 7 -37.57 0.93 15.49
N LEU A 8 -36.81 0.44 16.47
CA LEU A 8 -35.77 -0.56 16.35
C LEU A 8 -36.11 -1.72 17.29
N SER A 9 -35.85 -2.94 16.86
CA SER A 9 -36.06 -4.13 17.72
C SER A 9 -34.93 -4.29 18.74
N GLU A 10 -33.72 -3.92 18.37
CA GLU A 10 -32.53 -4.12 19.19
C GLU A 10 -31.44 -3.10 18.83
N ILE A 11 -30.61 -2.73 19.83
CA ILE A 11 -29.37 -1.95 19.66
C ILE A 11 -28.26 -2.72 20.37
N ASN A 12 -27.24 -3.11 19.62
CA ASN A 12 -26.07 -3.85 20.13
C ASN A 12 -24.76 -3.28 19.57
N GLY A 13 -24.04 -2.50 20.37
CA GLY A 13 -22.82 -1.81 19.92
C GLY A 13 -23.12 -0.93 18.69
N PRO A 14 -22.41 -1.11 17.58
CA PRO A 14 -22.63 -0.37 16.34
C PRO A 14 -23.80 -0.89 15.49
N LEU A 15 -24.44 -1.98 15.94
CA LEU A 15 -25.49 -2.68 15.21
C LEU A 15 -26.89 -2.31 15.73
N VAL A 16 -27.84 -2.23 14.83
CA VAL A 16 -29.27 -2.12 15.14
C VAL A 16 -30.06 -3.16 14.37
N ALA A 17 -31.12 -3.68 14.95
CA ALA A 17 -32.02 -4.62 14.28
C ALA A 17 -33.42 -4.02 14.08
N LEU A 18 -34.03 -4.38 12.96
CA LEU A 18 -35.41 -4.10 12.64
C LEU A 18 -36.11 -5.42 12.30
N ASP A 19 -37.26 -5.64 12.92
CA ASP A 19 -38.15 -6.73 12.59
C ASP A 19 -39.30 -6.25 11.68
N HIS A 20 -39.98 -7.19 11.04
CA HIS A 20 -41.08 -6.93 10.11
C HIS A 20 -40.73 -6.05 8.91
N VAL A 21 -39.51 -6.21 8.41
CA VAL A 21 -39.02 -5.57 7.18
C VAL A 21 -39.21 -6.49 5.97
N SER A 22 -39.41 -5.92 4.79
CA SER A 22 -39.59 -6.70 3.56
C SER A 22 -38.93 -6.04 2.37
N GLY A 23 -38.39 -6.88 1.45
CA GLY A 23 -37.77 -6.39 0.21
C GLY A 23 -36.43 -5.71 0.44
N ILE A 24 -35.73 -6.05 1.53
CA ILE A 24 -34.41 -5.53 1.89
C ILE A 24 -33.33 -6.46 1.35
N SER A 25 -32.29 -5.90 0.82
CA SER A 25 -31.14 -6.64 0.29
C SER A 25 -29.93 -6.55 1.21
N TYR A 26 -29.07 -7.58 1.20
CA TYR A 26 -27.76 -7.52 1.84
C TYR A 26 -26.93 -6.40 1.22
N ASP A 27 -26.16 -5.70 2.05
CA ASP A 27 -25.29 -4.56 1.67
C ASP A 27 -26.04 -3.30 1.22
N GLU A 28 -27.36 -3.27 1.34
CA GLU A 28 -28.18 -2.11 1.02
C GLU A 28 -27.94 -0.97 2.02
N MET A 29 -27.90 0.25 1.52
CA MET A 29 -27.81 1.45 2.35
C MET A 29 -29.14 1.85 2.95
N ALA A 30 -29.09 2.33 4.18
CA ALA A 30 -30.24 2.91 4.88
C ALA A 30 -29.88 4.24 5.54
N GLU A 31 -30.85 5.10 5.66
CA GLU A 31 -30.79 6.35 6.45
C GLU A 31 -31.57 6.15 7.73
N ILE A 32 -30.93 6.41 8.86
CA ILE A 32 -31.53 6.37 10.19
C ILE A 32 -31.67 7.80 10.69
N LYS A 33 -32.91 8.22 10.96
CA LYS A 33 -33.24 9.54 11.50
C LYS A 33 -33.56 9.45 13.00
N LEU A 34 -32.84 10.25 13.79
CA LEU A 34 -33.04 10.40 15.23
C LEU A 34 -34.20 11.38 15.54
N ASP A 35 -34.62 11.41 16.80
CA ASP A 35 -35.65 12.31 17.30
C ASP A 35 -35.30 13.80 17.18
N ASP A 36 -34.03 14.14 17.29
CA ASP A 36 -33.52 15.50 17.14
C ASP A 36 -33.40 15.95 15.67
N GLY A 37 -33.77 15.08 14.75
CA GLY A 37 -33.65 15.32 13.31
C GLY A 37 -32.32 14.96 12.68
N THR A 38 -31.33 14.57 13.48
CA THR A 38 -30.02 14.08 13.01
C THR A 38 -30.22 12.84 12.13
N ARG A 39 -29.45 12.73 11.06
CA ARG A 39 -29.46 11.59 10.15
C ARG A 39 -28.13 10.89 10.20
N ARG A 40 -28.17 9.56 10.22
CA ARG A 40 -27.00 8.67 10.15
C ARG A 40 -27.16 7.71 9.01
N LEU A 41 -26.04 7.36 8.40
CA LEU A 41 -26.00 6.31 7.40
C LEU A 41 -25.81 4.95 8.07
N ALA A 42 -26.42 3.94 7.49
CA ALA A 42 -26.26 2.56 7.91
C ALA A 42 -26.23 1.64 6.69
N ARG A 43 -25.67 0.46 6.88
CA ARG A 43 -25.60 -0.59 5.88
C ARG A 43 -26.21 -1.88 6.42
N VAL A 44 -26.96 -2.57 5.60
CA VAL A 44 -27.51 -3.89 5.94
C VAL A 44 -26.39 -4.92 5.94
N VAL A 45 -26.17 -5.57 7.07
CA VAL A 45 -25.10 -6.57 7.25
C VAL A 45 -25.63 -7.98 7.48
N GLU A 46 -26.94 -8.11 7.67
CA GLU A 46 -27.60 -9.41 7.80
C GLU A 46 -29.08 -9.26 7.45
N VAL A 47 -29.63 -10.25 6.78
CA VAL A 47 -31.04 -10.34 6.45
C VAL A 47 -31.51 -11.76 6.75
N GLU A 48 -32.48 -11.90 7.68
CA GLU A 48 -33.12 -13.16 8.01
C GLU A 48 -34.62 -13.00 7.92
N LYS A 49 -35.26 -13.65 6.96
CA LYS A 49 -36.73 -13.60 6.73
C LYS A 49 -37.25 -12.16 6.68
N ASP A 50 -37.86 -11.72 7.79
CA ASP A 50 -38.44 -10.39 7.98
C ASP A 50 -37.64 -9.51 8.97
N ARG A 51 -36.40 -9.92 9.30
CA ARG A 51 -35.46 -9.18 10.16
C ARG A 51 -34.26 -8.71 9.35
N ALA A 52 -33.87 -7.44 9.54
CA ALA A 52 -32.63 -6.88 9.01
C ALA A 52 -31.78 -6.35 10.16
N VAL A 53 -30.47 -6.66 10.13
CA VAL A 53 -29.47 -6.07 11.00
C VAL A 53 -28.67 -5.05 10.20
N LEU A 54 -28.57 -3.84 10.72
CA LEU A 54 -27.88 -2.72 10.10
C LEU A 54 -26.70 -2.30 10.96
N GLN A 55 -25.61 -1.98 10.31
CA GLN A 55 -24.46 -1.33 10.93
C GLN A 55 -24.57 0.18 10.72
N VAL A 56 -24.58 0.94 11.82
CA VAL A 56 -24.66 2.40 11.80
C VAL A 56 -23.28 3.00 11.74
N PHE A 57 -23.01 3.87 10.77
CA PHE A 57 -21.67 4.39 10.51
C PHE A 57 -21.16 5.31 11.62
N GLU A 58 -21.99 6.25 12.05
CA GLU A 58 -21.64 7.21 13.10
C GLU A 58 -21.97 6.68 14.51
N GLY A 59 -22.19 5.38 14.64
CA GLY A 59 -22.50 4.71 15.91
C GLY A 59 -23.96 4.86 16.33
N THR A 60 -24.32 4.22 17.44
CA THR A 60 -25.71 4.07 17.90
C THR A 60 -26.09 4.96 19.08
N LYS A 61 -25.17 5.80 19.56
CA LYS A 61 -25.43 6.69 20.70
C LYS A 61 -26.58 7.66 20.40
N GLY A 62 -27.59 7.68 21.27
CA GLY A 62 -28.78 8.53 21.12
C GLY A 62 -29.88 7.99 20.24
N LEU A 63 -29.75 6.77 19.67
CA LEU A 63 -30.85 6.11 19.00
C LEU A 63 -31.90 5.66 20.00
N SER A 64 -33.17 5.78 19.61
CA SER A 64 -34.31 5.34 20.39
C SER A 64 -34.92 4.07 19.78
N LEU A 65 -35.26 3.08 20.60
CA LEU A 65 -35.97 1.89 20.15
C LEU A 65 -37.36 2.21 19.61
N VAL A 66 -37.96 3.31 20.04
CA VAL A 66 -39.38 3.62 19.72
C VAL A 66 -39.50 4.65 18.60
N ASN A 67 -38.70 5.72 18.65
CA ASN A 67 -38.93 6.89 17.80
C ASN A 67 -37.96 6.99 16.59
N THR A 68 -36.93 6.17 16.57
CA THR A 68 -35.98 6.17 15.44
C THR A 68 -36.68 5.75 14.15
N THR A 69 -36.46 6.48 13.07
CA THR A 69 -37.03 6.17 11.75
C THR A 69 -35.95 5.69 10.79
N THR A 70 -36.15 4.53 10.18
CA THR A 70 -35.22 3.95 9.19
C THR A 70 -35.87 3.94 7.80
N SER A 71 -35.10 4.36 6.78
CA SER A 71 -35.49 4.28 5.37
C SER A 71 -34.41 3.65 4.55
N PHE A 72 -34.75 2.60 3.80
CA PHE A 72 -33.80 1.88 2.93
C PHE A 72 -33.73 2.56 1.56
N GLN A 73 -32.54 2.51 0.94
CA GLN A 73 -32.25 3.21 -0.32
C GLN A 73 -32.39 2.32 -1.56
N GLY A 74 -32.50 1.00 -1.41
CA GLY A 74 -32.65 0.04 -2.51
C GLY A 74 -31.36 -0.18 -3.31
N LYS A 75 -30.22 0.25 -2.79
CA LYS A 75 -28.91 0.13 -3.46
C LYS A 75 -27.77 0.08 -2.46
N PRO A 76 -26.63 -0.54 -2.82
CA PRO A 76 -25.41 -0.50 -2.02
C PRO A 76 -24.82 0.91 -1.93
N MET A 77 -23.75 1.05 -1.16
CA MET A 77 -23.03 2.32 -1.09
C MET A 77 -22.33 2.63 -2.41
N GLU A 78 -22.62 3.79 -2.95
CA GLU A 78 -22.02 4.31 -4.16
C GLU A 78 -21.13 5.52 -3.86
N LEU A 79 -20.02 5.64 -4.58
CA LEU A 79 -19.14 6.80 -4.58
C LEU A 79 -19.45 7.69 -5.79
N ALA A 80 -19.60 8.99 -5.55
CA ALA A 80 -19.63 10.00 -6.59
C ALA A 80 -18.24 10.15 -7.21
N LEU A 81 -18.12 10.05 -8.51
CA LEU A 81 -16.87 10.01 -9.25
C LEU A 81 -16.81 11.12 -10.28
N SER A 82 -15.67 11.79 -10.34
CA SER A 82 -15.30 12.79 -11.32
C SER A 82 -13.78 12.92 -11.38
N THR A 83 -13.24 13.43 -12.47
CA THR A 83 -11.82 13.81 -12.55
C THR A 83 -11.45 14.93 -11.57
N GLU A 84 -12.44 15.72 -11.11
CA GLU A 84 -12.28 16.73 -10.06
C GLU A 84 -11.87 16.16 -8.69
N MET A 85 -11.87 14.84 -8.50
CA MET A 85 -11.38 14.20 -7.28
C MET A 85 -9.86 14.36 -7.08
N LEU A 86 -9.12 14.58 -8.15
CA LEU A 86 -7.70 14.92 -8.05
C LEU A 86 -7.50 16.29 -7.40
N GLY A 87 -6.58 16.39 -6.48
CA GLY A 87 -6.35 17.59 -5.69
C GLY A 87 -7.25 17.71 -4.45
N ARG A 88 -8.14 16.75 -4.21
CA ARG A 88 -9.15 16.81 -3.16
C ARG A 88 -8.87 15.84 -2.01
N ILE A 89 -9.41 16.15 -0.85
CA ILE A 89 -9.32 15.35 0.37
C ILE A 89 -10.71 14.92 0.82
N PHE A 90 -10.87 13.62 1.02
CA PHE A 90 -12.12 12.97 1.40
C PHE A 90 -12.01 12.28 2.75
N SER A 91 -13.12 12.12 3.44
CA SER A 91 -13.25 11.21 4.59
C SER A 91 -13.13 9.74 4.12
N GLY A 92 -13.03 8.81 5.06
CA GLY A 92 -13.02 7.39 4.76
C GLY A 92 -14.27 6.88 4.02
N ALA A 93 -15.39 7.58 4.16
CA ALA A 93 -16.65 7.31 3.45
C ALA A 93 -16.79 8.07 2.10
N GLY A 94 -15.73 8.74 1.64
CA GLY A 94 -15.72 9.44 0.35
C GLY A 94 -16.41 10.79 0.34
N LYS A 95 -16.68 11.41 1.50
CA LYS A 95 -17.21 12.77 1.59
C LYS A 95 -16.08 13.78 1.56
N PRO A 96 -16.16 14.89 0.78
CA PRO A 96 -15.16 15.94 0.81
C PRO A 96 -15.00 16.54 2.21
N ILE A 97 -13.76 16.73 2.67
CA ILE A 97 -13.44 17.33 3.98
C ILE A 97 -12.45 18.49 3.88
N ASP A 98 -12.11 18.92 2.67
CA ASP A 98 -11.18 20.01 2.37
C ASP A 98 -11.84 21.39 2.36
N GLY A 99 -13.15 21.49 2.57
CA GLY A 99 -13.90 22.76 2.56
C GLY A 99 -14.19 23.31 1.17
N LEU A 100 -13.86 22.58 0.10
CA LEU A 100 -14.07 23.04 -1.29
C LEU A 100 -15.46 22.67 -1.86
N GLY A 101 -16.35 22.12 -1.03
CA GLY A 101 -17.70 21.72 -1.43
C GLY A 101 -17.78 20.32 -2.03
N GLU A 102 -18.99 19.94 -2.44
CA GLU A 102 -19.29 18.62 -3.00
C GLU A 102 -18.68 18.49 -4.41
N ILE A 103 -18.41 17.24 -4.81
CA ILE A 103 -17.99 16.89 -6.16
C ILE A 103 -19.22 16.89 -7.10
N PHE A 104 -19.08 17.43 -8.29
CA PHE A 104 -20.08 17.26 -9.36
C PHE A 104 -19.84 15.89 -10.02
N PRO A 105 -20.70 14.90 -9.74
CA PRO A 105 -20.45 13.53 -10.19
C PRO A 105 -20.70 13.39 -11.70
N GLU A 106 -19.71 12.86 -12.40
CA GLU A 106 -19.89 12.35 -13.76
C GLU A 106 -20.54 10.98 -13.72
N LYS A 107 -20.26 10.21 -12.65
CA LYS A 107 -20.77 8.84 -12.46
C LYS A 107 -20.87 8.47 -10.99
N TYR A 108 -21.75 7.50 -10.71
CA TYR A 108 -21.78 6.80 -9.42
C TYR A 108 -21.40 5.33 -9.62
N ARG A 109 -20.57 4.79 -8.73
CA ARG A 109 -20.22 3.36 -8.72
C ARG A 109 -20.29 2.79 -7.31
N ASP A 110 -20.72 1.53 -7.26
CA ASP A 110 -20.64 0.70 -6.06
C ASP A 110 -19.18 0.59 -5.60
N ILE A 111 -18.93 0.90 -4.32
CA ILE A 111 -17.59 0.89 -3.73
C ILE A 111 -17.02 -0.53 -3.56
N ASN A 112 -17.86 -1.56 -3.54
CA ASN A 112 -17.40 -2.94 -3.43
C ASN A 112 -16.57 -3.35 -4.63
N GLY A 113 -16.87 -2.78 -5.80
CA GLY A 113 -16.15 -3.08 -7.03
C GLY A 113 -16.18 -4.57 -7.39
N SER A 114 -15.27 -4.97 -8.24
CA SER A 114 -15.07 -6.38 -8.56
C SER A 114 -13.59 -6.67 -8.78
N PRO A 115 -13.06 -7.79 -8.26
CA PRO A 115 -11.73 -8.25 -8.62
C PRO A 115 -11.60 -8.37 -10.13
N LEU A 116 -10.46 -7.97 -10.66
CA LEU A 116 -10.22 -8.07 -12.10
C LEU A 116 -10.19 -9.54 -12.53
N ASN A 117 -11.00 -9.85 -13.54
CA ASN A 117 -11.03 -11.20 -14.10
C ASN A 117 -9.64 -11.57 -14.65
N PRO A 118 -9.03 -12.69 -14.22
CA PRO A 118 -7.70 -13.11 -14.68
C PRO A 118 -7.57 -13.20 -16.21
N VAL A 119 -8.62 -13.61 -16.91
CA VAL A 119 -8.63 -13.72 -18.40
C VAL A 119 -8.58 -12.34 -19.06
N SER A 120 -9.08 -11.31 -18.41
CA SER A 120 -9.07 -9.93 -18.89
C SER A 120 -7.81 -9.17 -18.53
N ARG A 121 -6.90 -9.76 -17.75
CA ARG A 121 -5.63 -9.11 -17.36
C ARG A 121 -4.62 -9.14 -18.50
N THR A 122 -3.87 -8.05 -18.62
CA THR A 122 -2.63 -7.99 -19.39
C THR A 122 -1.46 -8.20 -18.44
N TYR A 123 -0.46 -8.95 -18.86
CA TYR A 123 0.73 -9.20 -18.04
C TYR A 123 1.54 -7.90 -17.87
N PRO A 124 1.86 -7.50 -16.63
CA PRO A 124 2.60 -6.26 -16.33
C PRO A 124 4.05 -6.34 -16.81
N ARG A 125 4.57 -5.26 -17.39
CA ARG A 125 5.96 -5.21 -17.90
C ARG A 125 6.68 -3.88 -17.69
N ASN A 126 5.97 -2.78 -17.53
CA ASN A 126 6.59 -1.46 -17.39
C ASN A 126 6.85 -1.17 -15.92
N TYR A 127 8.00 -0.59 -15.59
CA TYR A 127 8.30 -0.24 -14.21
C TYR A 127 7.80 1.16 -13.83
N ILE A 128 7.58 1.35 -12.55
CA ILE A 128 7.32 2.64 -11.94
C ILE A 128 8.59 3.02 -11.18
N ASN A 129 9.19 4.13 -11.56
CA ASN A 129 10.34 4.69 -10.87
C ASN A 129 9.88 5.35 -9.57
N THR A 130 10.34 4.85 -8.44
CA THR A 130 10.06 5.42 -7.11
C THR A 130 11.11 6.45 -6.68
N GLY A 131 12.24 6.49 -7.37
CA GLY A 131 13.39 7.32 -7.03
C GLY A 131 14.18 6.82 -5.84
N ILE A 132 13.91 5.60 -5.36
CA ILE A 132 14.52 4.97 -4.19
C ILE A 132 15.35 3.77 -4.65
N SER A 133 16.67 3.86 -4.50
CA SER A 133 17.64 2.87 -5.04
C SER A 133 17.34 1.44 -4.58
N SER A 134 17.06 1.22 -3.30
CA SER A 134 16.78 -0.11 -2.74
C SER A 134 15.48 -0.72 -3.31
N ILE A 135 14.52 0.11 -3.72
CA ILE A 135 13.29 -0.35 -4.36
C ILE A 135 13.53 -0.53 -5.86
N ASP A 136 13.99 0.51 -6.53
CA ASP A 136 14.05 0.54 -8.00
C ASP A 136 15.05 -0.48 -8.58
N ALA A 137 16.17 -0.74 -7.88
CA ALA A 137 17.16 -1.72 -8.34
C ALA A 137 16.90 -3.16 -7.90
N LEU A 138 16.35 -3.39 -6.69
CA LEU A 138 16.33 -4.72 -6.07
C LEU A 138 14.93 -5.33 -5.92
N THR A 139 13.91 -4.47 -5.90
CA THR A 139 12.49 -4.87 -5.75
C THR A 139 11.60 -4.03 -6.64
N THR A 140 12.03 -3.80 -7.87
CA THR A 140 11.40 -2.89 -8.84
C THR A 140 9.89 -3.05 -8.89
N LEU A 141 9.18 -1.93 -8.73
CA LEU A 141 7.73 -1.87 -8.80
C LEU A 141 7.27 -1.89 -10.27
N ILE A 142 6.45 -2.85 -10.61
CA ILE A 142 5.93 -3.01 -11.97
C ILE A 142 4.50 -2.47 -12.07
N ARG A 143 4.20 -1.77 -13.14
CA ARG A 143 2.89 -1.18 -13.39
C ARG A 143 1.79 -2.26 -13.41
N GLY A 144 0.75 -2.07 -12.60
CA GLY A 144 -0.33 -3.06 -12.42
C GLY A 144 -0.05 -4.13 -11.35
N GLN A 145 1.08 -4.04 -10.65
CA GLN A 145 1.47 -4.96 -9.57
C GLN A 145 0.84 -4.56 -8.23
N LYS A 146 0.75 -5.54 -7.34
CA LYS A 146 0.50 -5.38 -5.90
C LYS A 146 1.80 -5.67 -5.14
N LEU A 147 2.49 -4.63 -4.66
CA LEU A 147 3.75 -4.78 -3.95
C LEU A 147 3.64 -4.13 -2.56
N PRO A 148 3.36 -4.91 -1.51
CA PRO A 148 3.17 -4.37 -0.17
C PRO A 148 4.49 -3.98 0.49
N ILE A 149 4.41 -3.02 1.41
CA ILE A 149 5.47 -2.67 2.35
C ILE A 149 5.11 -3.24 3.72
N PHE A 150 5.94 -4.16 4.21
CA PHE A 150 5.85 -4.73 5.54
C PHE A 150 6.72 -3.92 6.49
N SER A 151 6.07 -3.20 7.39
CA SER A 151 6.71 -2.32 8.37
C SER A 151 6.56 -2.87 9.79
N GLY A 152 7.32 -2.34 10.71
CA GLY A 152 7.15 -2.55 12.16
C GLY A 152 6.55 -1.31 12.82
N SER A 153 6.00 -1.47 14.01
CA SER A 153 5.48 -0.35 14.80
C SER A 153 6.60 0.66 15.09
N GLY A 154 6.36 1.92 14.76
CA GLY A 154 7.30 3.02 14.97
C GLY A 154 8.36 3.18 13.89
N LEU A 155 8.42 2.33 12.87
CA LEU A 155 9.30 2.51 11.72
C LEU A 155 8.79 3.62 10.79
N SER A 156 9.68 4.12 9.94
CA SER A 156 9.48 5.33 9.11
C SER A 156 8.64 5.09 7.84
N HIS A 157 7.69 4.14 7.83
CA HIS A 157 6.87 3.80 6.67
C HIS A 157 6.00 4.97 6.16
N ASN A 158 5.51 5.83 7.04
CA ASN A 158 4.75 7.02 6.62
C ASN A 158 5.64 8.00 5.84
N LYS A 159 6.89 8.19 6.29
CA LYS A 159 7.88 9.00 5.59
C LYS A 159 8.21 8.41 4.21
N LEU A 160 8.37 7.09 4.14
CA LEU A 160 8.58 6.36 2.89
C LEU A 160 7.39 6.50 1.93
N ALA A 161 6.15 6.37 2.43
CA ALA A 161 4.95 6.58 1.63
C ALA A 161 4.92 7.99 1.02
N VAL A 162 5.21 9.03 1.80
CA VAL A 162 5.29 10.42 1.33
C VAL A 162 6.37 10.58 0.27
N GLN A 163 7.55 9.99 0.47
CA GLN A 163 8.63 10.05 -0.50
C GLN A 163 8.23 9.41 -1.84
N ILE A 164 7.59 8.24 -1.82
CA ILE A 164 7.08 7.59 -3.02
C ILE A 164 6.04 8.47 -3.72
N VAL A 165 5.07 9.05 -2.99
CA VAL A 165 4.07 9.98 -3.57
C VAL A 165 4.72 11.17 -4.27
N ARG A 166 5.77 11.74 -3.66
CA ARG A 166 6.49 12.89 -4.22
C ARG A 166 7.27 12.55 -5.48
N GLN A 167 7.92 11.40 -5.50
CA GLN A 167 8.95 11.06 -6.49
C GLN A 167 8.46 10.12 -7.59
N ALA A 168 7.42 9.32 -7.33
CA ALA A 168 6.98 8.29 -8.27
C ALA A 168 6.57 8.88 -9.63
N LYS A 169 7.07 8.22 -10.67
CA LYS A 169 6.79 8.53 -12.07
C LYS A 169 6.86 7.27 -12.93
N ILE A 170 6.18 7.30 -14.06
CA ILE A 170 6.30 6.27 -15.08
C ILE A 170 7.39 6.68 -16.07
N ALA A 171 8.21 5.74 -16.45
CA ALA A 171 9.17 5.90 -17.54
C ALA A 171 8.45 5.64 -18.88
N ASP A 172 7.55 6.54 -19.28
CA ASP A 172 6.86 6.44 -20.57
C ASP A 172 7.02 7.76 -21.33
N GLU A 173 7.54 7.66 -22.54
CA GLU A 173 7.74 8.80 -23.45
C GLU A 173 6.42 9.34 -24.05
N ASN A 174 5.31 8.61 -23.85
CA ASN A 174 4.02 8.93 -24.49
C ASN A 174 3.17 9.96 -23.71
N GLY A 175 3.66 10.51 -22.59
CA GLY A 175 2.98 11.56 -21.83
C GLY A 175 1.62 11.14 -21.26
N GLN A 176 1.47 9.86 -20.91
CA GLN A 176 0.25 9.37 -20.27
C GLN A 176 0.10 9.94 -18.86
N ASP A 177 -1.12 10.28 -18.48
CA ASP A 177 -1.42 10.88 -17.19
C ASP A 177 -1.17 9.90 -16.05
N PHE A 178 -0.28 10.30 -15.13
CA PHE A 178 0.03 9.54 -13.92
C PHE A 178 -0.53 10.28 -12.70
N ALA A 179 -1.33 9.58 -11.89
CA ALA A 179 -1.89 10.14 -10.67
C ALA A 179 -1.83 9.11 -9.52
N ILE A 180 -2.11 9.60 -8.33
CA ILE A 180 -2.00 8.81 -7.10
C ILE A 180 -3.34 8.86 -6.37
N VAL A 181 -3.76 7.72 -5.85
CA VAL A 181 -4.85 7.64 -4.88
C VAL A 181 -4.26 7.18 -3.56
N PHE A 182 -4.42 8.01 -2.54
CA PHE A 182 -3.86 7.77 -1.21
C PHE A 182 -4.98 7.49 -0.21
N GLY A 183 -4.98 6.30 0.37
CA GLY A 183 -5.95 5.88 1.40
C GLY A 183 -5.25 5.65 2.74
N ALA A 184 -5.63 6.43 3.77
CA ALA A 184 -5.10 6.27 5.12
C ALA A 184 -6.20 5.77 6.07
N MET A 185 -5.93 4.70 6.79
CA MET A 185 -6.87 3.96 7.64
C MET A 185 -6.43 3.94 9.09
N GLY A 186 -7.20 4.55 9.97
CA GLY A 186 -6.94 4.58 11.40
C GLY A 186 -5.71 5.37 11.81
N VAL A 187 -5.34 6.38 11.03
CA VAL A 187 -4.17 7.21 11.31
C VAL A 187 -4.47 8.24 12.39
N LYS A 188 -3.44 8.63 13.15
CA LYS A 188 -3.54 9.70 14.12
C LYS A 188 -3.66 11.05 13.41
N ASN A 189 -4.22 12.06 14.10
CA ASN A 189 -4.40 13.39 13.55
C ASN A 189 -3.08 14.03 13.09
N ASP A 190 -2.03 13.88 13.88
CA ASP A 190 -0.68 14.40 13.57
C ASP A 190 -0.09 13.76 12.29
N VAL A 191 -0.36 12.47 12.09
CA VAL A 191 0.06 11.75 10.87
C VAL A 191 -0.76 12.21 9.66
N ALA A 192 -2.06 12.40 9.81
CA ALA A 192 -2.91 12.92 8.73
C ALA A 192 -2.50 14.35 8.32
N ASP A 193 -2.21 15.21 9.30
CA ASP A 193 -1.72 16.57 9.06
C ASP A 193 -0.32 16.59 8.44
N TYR A 194 0.52 15.62 8.80
CA TYR A 194 1.83 15.41 8.14
C TYR A 194 1.65 15.09 6.66
N PHE A 195 0.79 14.15 6.30
CA PHE A 195 0.53 13.82 4.90
C PHE A 195 -0.01 15.02 4.12
N LYS A 196 -1.03 15.71 4.65
CA LYS A 196 -1.61 16.90 3.99
C LYS A 196 -0.55 17.95 3.72
N ARG A 197 0.19 18.35 4.75
CA ARG A 197 1.26 19.36 4.63
C ARG A 197 2.30 18.98 3.61
N CYS A 198 2.83 17.75 3.68
CA CYS A 198 3.85 17.31 2.74
C CYS A 198 3.36 17.35 1.28
N PHE A 199 2.11 16.97 1.03
CA PHE A 199 1.56 16.98 -0.33
C PHE A 199 1.25 18.39 -0.82
N GLU A 200 0.81 19.30 0.05
CA GLU A 200 0.58 20.71 -0.26
C GLU A 200 1.89 21.44 -0.52
N GLU A 201 2.86 21.37 0.38
CA GLU A 201 4.16 22.05 0.30
C GLU A 201 4.98 21.63 -0.92
N THR A 202 4.87 20.38 -1.32
CA THR A 202 5.58 19.85 -2.50
C THR A 202 4.81 20.03 -3.80
N GLY A 203 3.57 20.53 -3.74
CA GLY A 203 2.70 20.75 -4.92
C GLY A 203 2.18 19.45 -5.56
N VAL A 204 2.44 18.29 -4.97
CA VAL A 204 1.99 17.00 -5.54
C VAL A 204 0.51 16.74 -5.29
N LEU A 205 -0.12 17.45 -4.37
CA LEU A 205 -1.53 17.26 -4.04
C LEU A 205 -2.42 17.35 -5.29
N GLN A 206 -2.10 18.19 -6.26
CA GLN A 206 -2.89 18.35 -7.49
C GLN A 206 -3.08 17.05 -8.29
N ARG A 207 -2.17 16.08 -8.13
CA ARG A 207 -2.24 14.75 -8.76
C ARG A 207 -2.62 13.63 -7.78
N VAL A 208 -3.10 13.98 -6.59
CA VAL A 208 -3.46 13.03 -5.53
C VAL A 208 -4.92 13.16 -5.18
N ALA A 209 -5.67 12.06 -5.17
CA ALA A 209 -6.95 11.97 -4.49
C ALA A 209 -6.72 11.29 -3.13
N MET A 210 -7.06 11.98 -2.04
CA MET A 210 -6.71 11.54 -0.68
C MET A 210 -7.96 11.16 0.11
N PHE A 211 -7.98 9.92 0.63
CA PHE A 211 -9.04 9.40 1.50
C PHE A 211 -8.49 9.18 2.90
N LEU A 212 -9.06 9.84 3.90
CA LEU A 212 -8.58 9.83 5.27
C LEU A 212 -9.62 9.27 6.23
N ASN A 213 -9.26 8.23 6.96
CA ASN A 213 -9.93 7.77 8.15
C ASN A 213 -8.99 7.93 9.34
N LEU A 214 -9.41 8.73 10.31
CA LEU A 214 -8.65 8.99 11.52
C LEU A 214 -8.87 7.89 12.56
N SER A 215 -7.99 7.82 13.55
CA SER A 215 -8.06 6.81 14.61
C SER A 215 -9.30 6.94 15.50
N ASN A 216 -9.87 8.14 15.60
CA ASN A 216 -11.10 8.44 16.33
C ASN A 216 -12.37 8.41 15.48
N ASP A 217 -12.25 8.21 14.16
CA ASP A 217 -13.40 8.03 13.29
C ASP A 217 -14.03 6.63 13.48
N PRO A 218 -15.30 6.46 13.13
CA PRO A 218 -15.99 5.18 13.22
C PRO A 218 -15.25 4.06 12.47
N ILE A 219 -15.20 2.87 13.07
CA ILE A 219 -14.50 1.72 12.48
C ILE A 219 -15.05 1.32 11.10
N ILE A 220 -16.33 1.55 10.86
CA ILE A 220 -16.94 1.24 9.56
C ILE A 220 -16.35 2.11 8.44
N GLU A 221 -16.07 3.38 8.69
CA GLU A 221 -15.42 4.22 7.69
C GLU A 221 -14.04 3.70 7.36
N ARG A 222 -13.33 3.10 8.33
CA ARG A 222 -12.03 2.44 8.10
C ARG A 222 -12.14 1.27 7.14
N ILE A 223 -13.22 0.49 7.23
CA ILE A 223 -13.51 -0.62 6.30
C ILE A 223 -13.89 -0.11 4.90
N LEU A 224 -14.53 1.05 4.82
CA LEU A 224 -14.93 1.65 3.54
C LEU A 224 -13.77 2.35 2.82
N THR A 225 -12.81 2.92 3.55
CA THR A 225 -11.73 3.75 3.01
C THR A 225 -10.99 3.12 1.82
N PRO A 226 -10.45 1.89 1.90
CA PRO A 226 -9.74 1.29 0.77
C PRO A 226 -10.67 1.00 -0.41
N ARG A 227 -11.96 0.72 -0.15
CA ARG A 227 -12.95 0.48 -1.19
C ARG A 227 -13.28 1.76 -1.95
N CYS A 228 -13.48 2.88 -1.26
CA CYS A 228 -13.66 4.21 -1.87
C CYS A 228 -12.43 4.61 -2.69
N ALA A 229 -11.23 4.47 -2.10
CA ALA A 229 -9.97 4.79 -2.77
C ALA A 229 -9.80 3.98 -4.08
N LEU A 230 -10.02 2.68 -4.04
CA LEU A 230 -9.91 1.82 -5.22
C LEU A 230 -10.99 2.09 -6.26
N THR A 231 -12.21 2.43 -5.86
CA THR A 231 -13.28 2.81 -6.79
C THR A 231 -12.94 4.09 -7.55
N CYS A 232 -12.35 5.08 -6.85
CA CYS A 232 -11.79 6.27 -7.48
C CYS A 232 -10.66 5.91 -8.45
N ALA A 233 -9.72 5.07 -8.03
CA ALA A 233 -8.58 4.64 -8.85
C ALA A 233 -9.01 3.91 -10.12
N GLU A 234 -9.96 2.97 -10.01
CA GLU A 234 -10.50 2.24 -11.16
C GLU A 234 -11.21 3.15 -12.17
N TYR A 235 -11.96 4.14 -11.67
CA TYR A 235 -12.62 5.12 -12.51
C TYR A 235 -11.62 5.95 -13.30
N LEU A 236 -10.61 6.51 -12.63
CA LEU A 236 -9.56 7.29 -13.29
C LEU A 236 -8.73 6.44 -14.26
N ALA A 237 -8.43 5.20 -13.89
CA ALA A 237 -7.62 4.31 -14.72
C ALA A 237 -8.35 3.80 -15.95
N PHE A 238 -9.58 3.31 -15.79
CA PHE A 238 -10.24 2.56 -16.87
C PHE A 238 -11.27 3.36 -17.68
N GLU A 239 -11.65 4.56 -17.21
CA GLU A 239 -12.51 5.46 -17.97
C GLU A 239 -11.78 6.69 -18.50
N HIS A 240 -10.67 7.10 -17.84
CA HIS A 240 -9.85 8.25 -18.24
C HIS A 240 -8.44 7.86 -18.71
N ASP A 241 -8.18 6.57 -18.89
CA ASP A 241 -6.91 6.03 -19.43
C ASP A 241 -5.65 6.43 -18.61
N MET A 242 -5.81 6.74 -17.31
CA MET A 242 -4.73 7.17 -16.44
C MET A 242 -3.98 5.98 -15.83
N HIS A 243 -2.70 6.19 -15.49
CA HIS A 243 -1.95 5.24 -14.67
C HIS A 243 -2.03 5.66 -13.21
N ILE A 244 -2.70 4.84 -12.40
CA ILE A 244 -2.96 5.17 -11.00
C ILE A 244 -2.09 4.30 -10.08
N LEU A 245 -1.32 4.97 -9.21
CA LEU A 245 -0.65 4.35 -8.09
C LEU A 245 -1.52 4.52 -6.84
N VAL A 246 -1.98 3.42 -6.27
CA VAL A 246 -2.77 3.42 -5.03
C VAL A 246 -1.86 3.07 -3.86
N ILE A 247 -1.80 3.93 -2.86
CA ILE A 247 -1.10 3.67 -1.61
C ILE A 247 -2.14 3.56 -0.49
N LEU A 248 -2.16 2.42 0.19
CA LEU A 248 -3.10 2.12 1.28
C LEU A 248 -2.32 1.91 2.59
N THR A 249 -2.49 2.79 3.56
CA THR A 249 -1.84 2.72 4.88
C THR A 249 -2.86 2.97 6.00
N ASP A 250 -3.00 2.17 7.05
CA ASP A 250 -2.33 0.94 7.38
C ASP A 250 -3.29 -0.24 7.23
N MET A 251 -2.90 -1.25 6.48
CA MET A 251 -3.75 -2.43 6.24
C MET A 251 -3.91 -3.29 7.49
N THR A 252 -3.03 -3.18 8.49
CA THR A 252 -3.23 -3.82 9.79
C THR A 252 -4.35 -3.12 10.56
N SER A 253 -4.41 -1.79 10.54
CA SER A 253 -5.54 -1.04 11.11
C SER A 253 -6.88 -1.40 10.44
N TYR A 254 -6.85 -1.63 9.13
CA TYR A 254 -8.00 -2.15 8.39
C TYR A 254 -8.44 -3.54 8.90
N ALA A 255 -7.50 -4.47 9.03
CA ALA A 255 -7.79 -5.82 9.52
C ALA A 255 -8.30 -5.81 10.97
N GLU A 256 -7.78 -4.92 11.82
CA GLU A 256 -8.28 -4.71 13.18
C GLU A 256 -9.73 -4.22 13.19
N ALA A 257 -10.09 -3.32 12.27
CA ALA A 257 -11.48 -2.89 12.13
C ALA A 257 -12.41 -4.05 11.72
N LEU A 258 -11.95 -4.94 10.84
CA LEU A 258 -12.70 -6.18 10.50
C LEU A 258 -12.84 -7.10 11.71
N ARG A 259 -11.79 -7.24 12.52
CA ARG A 259 -11.81 -8.06 13.76
C ARG A 259 -12.84 -7.53 14.75
N GLU A 260 -12.83 -6.21 15.00
CA GLU A 260 -13.77 -5.56 15.89
C GLU A 260 -15.22 -5.69 15.38
N PHE A 261 -15.42 -5.50 14.08
CA PHE A 261 -16.72 -5.66 13.45
C PHE A 261 -17.24 -7.11 13.54
N SER A 262 -16.44 -8.10 13.19
CA SER A 262 -16.78 -9.52 13.30
C SER A 262 -17.11 -9.92 14.75
N SER A 263 -16.34 -9.41 15.71
CA SER A 263 -16.60 -9.62 17.14
C SER A 263 -17.94 -9.02 17.58
N SER A 264 -18.30 -7.83 17.08
CA SER A 264 -19.58 -7.19 17.43
C SER A 264 -20.79 -7.95 16.87
N LYS A 265 -20.62 -8.70 15.79
CA LYS A 265 -21.63 -9.61 15.23
C LYS A 265 -21.69 -10.95 15.95
N GLY A 266 -20.76 -11.26 16.86
CA GLY A 266 -20.69 -12.55 17.52
C GLY A 266 -20.22 -13.69 16.62
N GLU A 267 -19.51 -13.39 15.52
CA GLU A 267 -18.97 -14.40 14.62
C GLU A 267 -17.86 -15.21 15.31
N ILE A 268 -17.73 -16.50 14.95
CA ILE A 268 -16.69 -17.37 15.51
C ILE A 268 -15.33 -16.88 15.02
N PRO A 269 -14.41 -16.50 15.93
CA PRO A 269 -13.11 -15.97 15.54
C PRO A 269 -12.20 -17.06 14.95
N GLY A 270 -11.45 -16.69 13.92
CA GLY A 270 -10.36 -17.48 13.37
C GLY A 270 -9.02 -17.24 14.08
N ARG A 271 -7.92 -17.42 13.35
CA ARG A 271 -6.54 -17.26 13.87
C ARG A 271 -6.32 -15.87 14.45
N LYS A 272 -5.79 -15.78 15.67
CA LYS A 272 -5.54 -14.54 16.43
C LYS A 272 -6.78 -13.61 16.56
N GLY A 273 -7.99 -14.16 16.49
CA GLY A 273 -9.24 -13.40 16.66
C GLY A 273 -9.75 -12.69 15.42
N TYR A 274 -9.09 -12.82 14.28
CA TYR A 274 -9.56 -12.27 13.01
C TYR A 274 -10.73 -13.08 12.45
N PRO A 275 -11.62 -12.47 11.62
CA PRO A 275 -12.70 -13.20 10.99
C PRO A 275 -12.18 -14.28 10.03
N GLY A 276 -12.92 -15.37 9.91
CA GLY A 276 -12.55 -16.49 9.02
C GLY A 276 -12.43 -16.07 7.54
N TYR A 277 -13.09 -15.01 7.15
CA TYR A 277 -13.06 -14.45 5.79
C TYR A 277 -11.97 -13.38 5.55
N LEU A 278 -11.03 -13.17 6.48
CA LEU A 278 -9.97 -12.15 6.33
C LEU A 278 -9.21 -12.30 5.01
N TYR A 279 -8.89 -13.54 4.59
CA TYR A 279 -8.20 -13.79 3.33
C TYR A 279 -9.00 -13.30 2.12
N SER A 280 -10.25 -13.70 1.99
CA SER A 280 -11.11 -13.32 0.88
C SER A 280 -11.43 -11.83 0.86
N ASP A 281 -11.51 -11.21 2.03
CA ASP A 281 -11.73 -9.77 2.14
C ASP A 281 -10.50 -8.98 1.67
N LEU A 282 -9.29 -9.30 2.15
CA LEU A 282 -8.04 -8.72 1.65
C LEU A 282 -7.84 -8.97 0.15
N ALA A 283 -8.15 -10.19 -0.32
CA ALA A 283 -8.10 -10.51 -1.75
C ALA A 283 -9.06 -9.64 -2.58
N SER A 284 -10.27 -9.36 -2.07
CA SER A 284 -11.23 -8.49 -2.74
C SER A 284 -10.72 -7.06 -2.95
N ILE A 285 -9.81 -6.59 -2.09
CA ILE A 285 -9.15 -5.29 -2.20
C ILE A 285 -7.95 -5.38 -3.13
N TYR A 286 -7.03 -6.29 -2.87
CA TYR A 286 -5.76 -6.36 -3.62
C TYR A 286 -5.96 -6.79 -5.08
N GLU A 287 -6.90 -7.67 -5.37
CA GLU A 287 -7.19 -8.15 -6.72
C GLU A 287 -7.89 -7.11 -7.63
N ARG A 288 -8.13 -5.91 -7.13
CA ARG A 288 -8.57 -4.76 -7.94
C ARG A 288 -7.42 -4.08 -8.68
N ALA A 289 -6.17 -4.37 -8.34
CA ALA A 289 -5.00 -3.90 -9.08
C ALA A 289 -4.79 -4.70 -10.37
N GLY A 290 -4.27 -4.04 -11.39
CA GLY A 290 -3.88 -4.70 -12.63
C GLY A 290 -3.99 -3.81 -13.86
N ILE A 291 -3.74 -4.43 -15.01
CA ILE A 291 -3.93 -3.86 -16.35
C ILE A 291 -4.99 -4.70 -17.06
N VAL A 292 -6.01 -4.05 -17.62
CA VAL A 292 -7.10 -4.71 -18.33
C VAL A 292 -6.84 -4.69 -19.83
N LYS A 293 -7.10 -5.80 -20.52
CA LYS A 293 -6.99 -5.88 -21.98
C LYS A 293 -7.87 -4.83 -22.65
N GLY A 294 -7.26 -4.04 -23.52
CA GLY A 294 -7.95 -2.99 -24.27
C GLY A 294 -8.09 -1.65 -23.53
N ALA A 295 -7.81 -1.58 -22.25
CA ALA A 295 -7.65 -0.33 -21.52
C ALA A 295 -6.19 0.14 -21.61
N LYS A 296 -5.99 1.46 -21.68
CA LYS A 296 -4.64 2.06 -21.65
C LYS A 296 -4.17 2.29 -20.22
N GLY A 297 -5.09 2.64 -19.31
CA GLY A 297 -4.81 2.88 -17.91
C GLY A 297 -4.48 1.62 -17.11
N SER A 298 -4.00 1.84 -15.91
CA SER A 298 -3.63 0.76 -14.98
C SER A 298 -3.83 1.16 -13.53
N VAL A 299 -4.06 0.16 -12.66
CA VAL A 299 -4.08 0.33 -11.21
C VAL A 299 -2.94 -0.48 -10.61
N THR A 300 -1.99 0.22 -9.97
CA THR A 300 -0.88 -0.39 -9.21
C THR A 300 -1.12 -0.14 -7.73
N GLN A 301 -0.84 -1.11 -6.87
CA GLN A 301 -1.05 -0.96 -5.43
C GLN A 301 0.23 -1.14 -4.62
N ILE A 302 0.43 -0.23 -3.66
CA ILE A 302 1.38 -0.37 -2.55
C ILE A 302 0.58 -0.40 -1.25
N PRO A 303 0.12 -1.57 -0.80
CA PRO A 303 -0.44 -1.71 0.54
C PRO A 303 0.68 -1.61 1.56
N ILE A 304 0.52 -0.78 2.58
CA ILE A 304 1.46 -0.67 3.71
C ILE A 304 0.79 -1.29 4.92
N LEU A 305 1.48 -2.18 5.60
CA LEU A 305 0.99 -2.82 6.82
C LEU A 305 2.05 -2.77 7.92
N THR A 306 1.58 -2.74 9.15
CA THR A 306 2.42 -2.81 10.34
C THR A 306 2.37 -4.22 10.92
N MET A 307 3.53 -4.87 11.05
CA MET A 307 3.65 -6.20 11.66
C MET A 307 3.65 -6.06 13.19
N PRO A 308 2.65 -6.60 13.91
CA PRO A 308 2.70 -6.62 15.37
C PRO A 308 3.93 -7.41 15.87
N ASN A 309 4.73 -6.79 16.73
CA ASN A 309 6.00 -7.35 17.25
C ASN A 309 7.02 -7.74 16.17
N ASP A 310 6.98 -7.08 15.02
CA ASP A 310 7.81 -7.39 13.83
C ASP A 310 7.64 -8.86 13.34
N ASP A 311 6.49 -9.49 13.66
CA ASP A 311 6.18 -10.87 13.34
C ASP A 311 5.58 -11.00 11.93
N ILE A 312 6.41 -11.37 10.96
CA ILE A 312 5.99 -11.59 9.56
C ILE A 312 5.01 -12.78 9.43
N THR A 313 4.94 -13.68 10.43
CA THR A 313 4.02 -14.81 10.44
C THR A 313 2.64 -14.46 11.02
N HIS A 314 2.44 -13.20 11.42
CA HIS A 314 1.14 -12.70 11.85
C HIS A 314 0.12 -12.80 10.69
N PRO A 315 -1.18 -13.08 10.95
CA PRO A 315 -2.17 -13.30 9.90
C PRO A 315 -2.21 -12.23 8.80
N VAL A 316 -2.04 -10.96 9.14
CA VAL A 316 -2.15 -9.86 8.16
C VAL A 316 -0.99 -9.87 7.14
N PRO A 317 0.30 -9.84 7.54
CA PRO A 317 1.40 -9.96 6.58
C PRO A 317 1.43 -11.33 5.90
N ASP A 318 1.16 -12.42 6.61
CA ASP A 318 1.16 -13.78 6.07
C ASP A 318 0.16 -13.91 4.90
N LEU A 319 -1.11 -13.54 5.12
CA LEU A 319 -2.14 -13.59 4.08
C LEU A 319 -1.87 -12.58 2.95
N THR A 320 -1.38 -11.38 3.27
CA THR A 320 -1.00 -10.38 2.25
C THR A 320 0.09 -10.92 1.33
N GLY A 321 1.10 -11.59 1.87
CA GLY A 321 2.19 -12.21 1.10
C GLY A 321 1.72 -13.30 0.12
N TYR A 322 0.64 -14.04 0.46
CA TYR A 322 0.04 -15.01 -0.45
C TYR A 322 -0.74 -14.39 -1.60
N ILE A 323 -1.37 -13.23 -1.37
CA ILE A 323 -2.23 -12.58 -2.39
C ILE A 323 -1.41 -11.72 -3.35
N THR A 324 -0.29 -11.17 -2.89
CA THR A 324 0.49 -10.16 -3.62
C THR A 324 1.69 -10.75 -4.37
N GLU A 325 2.31 -9.96 -5.24
CA GLU A 325 3.43 -10.40 -6.07
C GLU A 325 4.82 -10.05 -5.49
N GLY A 326 4.96 -10.11 -4.19
CA GLY A 326 6.22 -9.83 -3.47
C GLY A 326 5.98 -9.02 -2.21
N GLN A 327 7.04 -8.50 -1.63
CA GLN A 327 7.01 -7.58 -0.49
C GLN A 327 8.30 -6.78 -0.38
N ILE A 328 8.20 -5.57 0.18
CA ILE A 328 9.32 -4.77 0.67
C ILE A 328 9.24 -4.81 2.19
N VAL A 329 10.31 -5.22 2.85
CA VAL A 329 10.36 -5.35 4.31
C VAL A 329 11.23 -4.24 4.89
N LEU A 330 10.74 -3.52 5.89
CA LEU A 330 11.53 -2.55 6.65
C LEU A 330 12.18 -3.23 7.86
N ASP A 331 13.44 -2.90 8.12
CA ASP A 331 14.25 -3.48 9.19
C ASP A 331 14.44 -2.49 10.34
N ARG A 332 14.17 -2.98 11.55
CA ARG A 332 14.29 -2.17 12.77
C ARG A 332 15.74 -1.85 13.12
N ASN A 333 16.67 -2.77 12.85
CA ASN A 333 18.07 -2.55 13.18
C ASN A 333 18.67 -1.47 12.27
N LEU A 334 18.35 -1.50 10.98
CA LEU A 334 18.76 -0.44 10.03
C LEU A 334 18.15 0.92 10.43
N ASP A 335 16.89 0.97 10.82
CA ASP A 335 16.23 2.21 11.28
C ASP A 335 16.89 2.76 12.55
N GLN A 336 17.24 1.88 13.52
CA GLN A 336 17.94 2.28 14.76
C GLN A 336 19.35 2.79 14.53
N THR A 337 20.03 2.35 13.48
CA THR A 337 21.35 2.87 13.08
C THR A 337 21.25 4.15 12.24
N GLY A 338 20.03 4.66 12.02
CA GLY A 338 19.78 5.91 11.30
C GLY A 338 19.70 5.78 9.79
N VAL A 339 19.72 4.56 9.26
CA VAL A 339 19.59 4.28 7.81
C VAL A 339 18.17 4.58 7.34
N TYR A 340 18.03 5.38 6.28
CA TYR A 340 16.74 5.70 5.69
C TYR A 340 16.77 5.73 4.15
N PRO A 341 15.78 5.04 3.47
CA PRO A 341 14.78 4.15 4.03
C PRO A 341 15.41 2.84 4.53
N ALA A 342 14.93 2.34 5.66
CA ALA A 342 15.47 1.13 6.30
C ALA A 342 14.97 -0.16 5.61
N VAL A 343 15.20 -0.29 4.30
CA VAL A 343 14.76 -1.46 3.52
C VAL A 343 15.68 -2.64 3.76
N SER A 344 15.13 -3.73 4.27
CA SER A 344 15.81 -5.02 4.42
C SER A 344 15.85 -5.74 3.08
N ILE A 345 17.02 -5.92 2.52
CA ILE A 345 17.18 -6.42 1.14
C ILE A 345 16.79 -7.92 1.04
N LEU A 346 17.29 -8.74 1.95
CA LEU A 346 17.19 -10.21 1.82
C LEU A 346 15.75 -10.76 1.89
N PRO A 347 14.86 -10.29 2.78
CA PRO A 347 13.47 -10.72 2.81
C PRO A 347 12.57 -9.99 1.80
N SER A 348 13.08 -8.96 1.12
CA SER A 348 12.34 -8.19 0.12
C SER A 348 12.48 -8.82 -1.25
N LEU A 349 11.38 -8.85 -2.00
CA LEU A 349 11.38 -9.35 -3.37
C LEU A 349 10.20 -8.78 -4.18
N SER A 350 10.39 -8.65 -5.49
CA SER A 350 9.33 -8.40 -6.47
C SER A 350 9.32 -9.51 -7.51
N ARG A 351 8.25 -10.31 -7.54
CA ARG A 351 8.16 -11.49 -8.43
C ARG A 351 8.02 -11.11 -9.90
N LEU A 352 7.51 -9.91 -10.19
CA LEU A 352 7.30 -9.42 -11.55
C LEU A 352 8.49 -8.62 -12.10
N MET A 353 9.45 -8.27 -11.25
CA MET A 353 10.60 -7.44 -11.59
C MET A 353 11.31 -7.92 -12.86
N LYS A 354 11.64 -9.21 -12.95
CA LYS A 354 12.39 -9.81 -14.04
C LYS A 354 11.80 -9.59 -15.45
N ASP A 355 10.49 -9.35 -15.53
CA ASP A 355 9.78 -9.18 -16.78
C ASP A 355 9.56 -7.70 -17.15
N GLY A 356 9.98 -6.77 -16.29
CA GLY A 356 9.81 -5.33 -16.48
C GLY A 356 11.09 -4.52 -16.31
N ILE A 357 12.26 -5.17 -16.30
CA ILE A 357 13.58 -4.53 -16.26
C ILE A 357 14.48 -5.07 -17.37
N GLY A 358 15.60 -4.40 -17.60
CA GLY A 358 16.56 -4.75 -18.67
C GLY A 358 16.27 -4.02 -19.97
N GLU A 359 16.76 -4.56 -21.07
CA GLU A 359 16.69 -3.95 -22.42
C GLU A 359 15.24 -3.55 -22.79
N GLY A 360 15.05 -2.30 -23.17
CA GLY A 360 13.74 -1.74 -23.54
C GLY A 360 12.86 -1.26 -22.38
N TYR A 361 13.28 -1.47 -21.13
CA TYR A 361 12.55 -1.02 -19.92
C TYR A 361 13.42 -0.16 -18.99
N THR A 362 14.59 -0.71 -18.64
CA THR A 362 15.62 -0.04 -17.85
C THR A 362 16.95 -0.17 -18.60
N ARG A 363 18.09 -0.20 -17.90
CA ARG A 363 19.38 -0.48 -18.50
C ARG A 363 19.60 -1.99 -18.61
N GLU A 364 20.31 -2.44 -19.65
CA GLU A 364 20.50 -3.86 -19.98
C GLU A 364 21.15 -4.70 -18.87
N ASP A 365 22.07 -4.09 -18.11
CA ASP A 365 22.79 -4.71 -16.99
C ASP A 365 21.96 -4.81 -15.69
N HIS A 366 20.76 -4.21 -15.63
CA HIS A 366 19.99 -4.08 -14.39
C HIS A 366 19.79 -5.42 -13.67
N GLN A 367 19.38 -6.47 -14.39
CA GLN A 367 19.12 -7.79 -13.78
C GLN A 367 20.39 -8.39 -13.17
N MET A 368 21.53 -8.23 -13.84
CA MET A 368 22.83 -8.75 -13.38
C MET A 368 23.31 -7.99 -12.15
N VAL A 369 23.25 -6.66 -12.19
CA VAL A 369 23.62 -5.80 -11.03
C VAL A 369 22.75 -6.13 -9.82
N SER A 370 21.42 -6.24 -10.01
CA SER A 370 20.50 -6.61 -8.94
C SER A 370 20.86 -7.96 -8.32
N ASN A 371 21.06 -8.99 -9.15
CA ASN A 371 21.42 -10.34 -8.68
C ASN A 371 22.74 -10.35 -7.95
N GLN A 372 23.73 -9.60 -8.44
CA GLN A 372 25.05 -9.54 -7.83
C GLN A 372 25.05 -8.77 -6.50
N LEU A 373 24.34 -7.63 -6.43
CA LEU A 373 24.17 -6.88 -5.17
C LEU A 373 23.49 -7.73 -4.10
N PHE A 374 22.41 -8.43 -4.48
CA PHE A 374 21.70 -9.32 -3.57
C PHE A 374 22.60 -10.46 -3.06
N ALA A 375 23.33 -11.11 -3.95
CA ALA A 375 24.25 -12.20 -3.58
C ALA A 375 25.41 -11.69 -2.71
N ALA A 376 25.98 -10.52 -3.04
CA ALA A 376 27.03 -9.91 -2.24
C ALA A 376 26.55 -9.55 -0.84
N TYR A 377 25.35 -8.97 -0.72
CA TYR A 377 24.79 -8.64 0.59
C TYR A 377 24.42 -9.88 1.42
N ALA A 378 24.02 -10.99 0.80
CA ALA A 378 23.88 -12.27 1.49
C ALA A 378 25.21 -12.75 2.11
N LYS A 379 26.30 -12.69 1.32
CA LYS A 379 27.66 -13.01 1.82
C LYS A 379 28.12 -12.06 2.95
N VAL A 380 27.68 -10.80 2.96
CA VAL A 380 27.91 -9.87 4.09
C VAL A 380 27.33 -10.43 5.39
N GLN A 381 26.10 -10.95 5.36
CA GLN A 381 25.48 -11.50 6.56
C GLN A 381 26.19 -12.79 7.05
N ASP A 382 26.67 -13.61 6.12
CA ASP A 382 27.47 -14.79 6.45
C ASP A 382 28.79 -14.37 7.11
N ALA A 383 29.50 -13.37 6.54
CA ALA A 383 30.74 -12.83 7.09
C ALA A 383 30.53 -12.18 8.48
N ARG A 384 29.43 -11.43 8.67
CA ARG A 384 29.06 -10.88 10.00
C ARG A 384 28.79 -11.98 11.03
N SER A 385 28.08 -13.01 10.61
CA SER A 385 27.81 -14.17 11.48
C SER A 385 29.09 -14.89 11.87
N LEU A 386 30.01 -15.08 10.93
CA LEU A 386 31.31 -15.68 11.18
C LEU A 386 32.19 -14.78 12.09
N ALA A 387 32.23 -13.47 11.81
CA ALA A 387 32.94 -12.49 12.64
C ALA A 387 32.50 -12.50 14.10
N SER A 388 31.20 -12.68 14.34
CA SER A 388 30.64 -12.73 15.70
C SER A 388 31.12 -13.95 16.50
N VAL A 389 31.58 -15.01 15.83
CA VAL A 389 32.04 -16.25 16.46
C VAL A 389 33.57 -16.26 16.63
N ILE A 390 34.34 -15.92 15.60
CA ILE A 390 35.81 -16.05 15.59
C ILE A 390 36.54 -14.71 15.74
N GLY A 391 35.87 -13.58 15.62
CA GLY A 391 36.46 -12.24 15.59
C GLY A 391 36.81 -11.79 14.17
N GLU A 392 36.77 -10.47 13.91
CA GLU A 392 37.04 -9.89 12.60
C GLU A 392 38.52 -10.07 12.15
N GLU A 393 39.45 -10.13 13.12
CA GLU A 393 40.87 -10.28 12.84
C GLU A 393 41.20 -11.63 12.18
N GLU A 394 40.49 -12.70 12.56
CA GLU A 394 40.67 -14.08 12.07
C GLU A 394 39.92 -14.37 10.76
N LEU A 395 39.18 -13.42 10.22
CA LEU A 395 38.47 -13.59 8.94
C LEU A 395 39.45 -13.64 7.76
N ALA A 396 39.07 -14.40 6.74
CA ALA A 396 39.77 -14.37 5.45
C ALA A 396 39.66 -12.97 4.82
N ASP A 397 40.61 -12.61 3.96
CA ASP A 397 40.63 -11.30 3.29
C ASP A 397 39.38 -11.06 2.46
N THR A 398 38.79 -12.11 1.88
CA THR A 398 37.54 -12.05 1.14
C THR A 398 36.36 -11.67 2.06
N ASP A 399 36.29 -12.28 3.25
CA ASP A 399 35.21 -11.97 4.21
C ASP A 399 35.35 -10.54 4.76
N LYS A 400 36.58 -10.08 4.99
CA LYS A 400 36.87 -8.67 5.36
C LYS A 400 36.43 -7.71 4.25
N ALA A 401 36.64 -8.08 2.97
CA ALA A 401 36.17 -7.28 1.84
C ALA A 401 34.61 -7.20 1.80
N TYR A 402 33.93 -8.32 2.10
CA TYR A 402 32.45 -8.31 2.22
C TYR A 402 31.96 -7.48 3.40
N LEU A 403 32.60 -7.49 4.55
CA LEU A 403 32.24 -6.61 5.67
C LEU A 403 32.35 -5.13 5.29
N LYS A 404 33.45 -4.75 4.63
CA LYS A 404 33.62 -3.39 4.11
C LYS A 404 32.54 -3.04 3.07
N PHE A 405 32.29 -3.92 2.10
CA PHE A 405 31.22 -3.75 1.11
C PHE A 405 29.86 -3.54 1.80
N GLY A 406 29.53 -4.35 2.82
CA GLY A 406 28.27 -4.25 3.55
C GLY A 406 28.08 -2.89 4.21
N THR A 407 29.10 -2.34 4.84
CA THR A 407 29.08 -1.01 5.46
C THR A 407 28.86 0.09 4.42
N LEU A 408 29.58 0.04 3.30
CA LEU A 408 29.43 0.99 2.20
C LEU A 408 28.06 0.88 1.53
N PHE A 409 27.55 -0.34 1.34
CA PHE A 409 26.26 -0.60 0.74
C PHE A 409 25.12 -0.05 1.61
N GLU A 410 25.15 -0.28 2.92
CA GLU A 410 24.17 0.28 3.83
C GLU A 410 24.23 1.81 3.86
N LYS A 411 25.44 2.39 3.93
CA LYS A 411 25.66 3.83 4.04
C LYS A 411 25.34 4.61 2.77
N HIS A 412 25.61 4.08 1.59
CA HIS A 412 25.50 4.83 0.33
C HIS A 412 24.35 4.38 -0.57
N PHE A 413 23.97 3.10 -0.52
CA PHE A 413 22.92 2.57 -1.37
C PHE A 413 21.56 2.54 -0.68
N ILE A 414 21.51 1.97 0.54
CA ILE A 414 20.26 1.88 1.30
C ILE A 414 19.94 3.22 1.95
N ASP A 415 20.88 3.82 2.67
CA ASP A 415 20.72 5.15 3.26
C ASP A 415 20.78 6.23 2.18
N GLN A 416 19.63 6.57 1.66
CA GLN A 416 19.50 7.54 0.57
C GLN A 416 19.09 8.94 1.05
N GLY A 417 18.38 9.01 2.17
CA GLY A 417 17.77 10.25 2.65
C GLY A 417 16.42 10.57 1.99
N PHE A 418 15.64 11.39 2.68
CA PHE A 418 14.25 11.66 2.34
C PHE A 418 14.07 12.53 1.07
N ASP A 419 15.01 13.44 0.83
CA ASP A 419 14.87 14.42 -0.27
C ASP A 419 15.63 14.01 -1.54
N VAL A 420 16.32 12.88 -1.50
CA VAL A 420 17.10 12.38 -2.63
C VAL A 420 16.20 11.55 -3.55
N ASN A 421 16.23 11.88 -4.83
CA ASN A 421 15.53 11.17 -5.90
C ASN A 421 16.57 10.71 -6.91
N ARG A 422 16.86 9.41 -6.96
CA ARG A 422 17.82 8.83 -7.90
C ARG A 422 17.13 8.24 -9.11
N SER A 423 17.65 8.50 -10.28
CA SER A 423 17.26 7.77 -11.49
C SER A 423 17.74 6.33 -11.43
N ILE A 424 17.19 5.48 -12.30
CA ILE A 424 17.63 4.09 -12.39
C ILE A 424 19.10 3.99 -12.81
N ASP A 425 19.55 4.86 -13.72
CA ASP A 425 20.94 4.89 -14.17
C ASP A 425 21.90 5.28 -13.05
N GLU A 426 21.60 6.36 -12.30
CA GLU A 426 22.38 6.75 -11.11
C GLU A 426 22.43 5.63 -10.07
N THR A 427 21.31 4.92 -9.90
CA THR A 427 21.21 3.79 -8.96
C THR A 427 22.07 2.61 -9.40
N LEU A 428 22.06 2.26 -10.69
CA LEU A 428 22.87 1.17 -11.23
C LEU A 428 24.37 1.52 -11.25
N ASP A 429 24.71 2.76 -11.55
CA ASP A 429 26.11 3.24 -11.49
C ASP A 429 26.68 3.21 -10.07
N LEU A 430 25.84 3.58 -9.08
CA LEU A 430 26.20 3.43 -7.67
C LEU A 430 26.37 1.95 -7.29
N GLY A 431 25.48 1.08 -7.77
CA GLY A 431 25.58 -0.37 -7.60
C GLY A 431 26.91 -0.91 -8.14
N TRP A 432 27.31 -0.51 -9.36
CA TRP A 432 28.61 -0.88 -9.93
C TRP A 432 29.79 -0.35 -9.14
N SER A 433 29.71 0.88 -8.66
CA SER A 433 30.77 1.48 -7.83
C SER A 433 30.98 0.69 -6.55
N LEU A 434 29.89 0.24 -5.92
CA LEU A 434 29.94 -0.60 -4.72
C LEU A 434 30.47 -2.01 -5.03
N LEU A 435 29.99 -2.67 -6.09
CA LEU A 435 30.47 -3.99 -6.52
C LEU A 435 31.96 -3.95 -6.87
N SER A 436 32.45 -2.83 -7.40
CA SER A 436 33.89 -2.65 -7.73
C SER A 436 34.78 -2.53 -6.49
N THR A 437 34.24 -2.49 -5.27
CA THR A 437 35.02 -2.62 -4.04
C THR A 437 35.40 -4.07 -3.72
N LEU A 438 34.68 -5.03 -4.31
CA LEU A 438 34.98 -6.46 -4.20
C LEU A 438 35.98 -6.91 -5.27
N PRO A 439 36.73 -8.00 -5.05
CA PRO A 439 37.57 -8.60 -6.10
C PRO A 439 36.74 -9.01 -7.31
N LYS A 440 37.24 -8.78 -8.52
CA LYS A 440 36.54 -9.15 -9.78
C LYS A 440 36.13 -10.62 -9.81
N SER A 441 36.90 -11.52 -9.20
CA SER A 441 36.58 -12.96 -9.09
C SER A 441 35.34 -13.29 -8.27
N GLU A 442 34.86 -12.36 -7.44
CA GLU A 442 33.65 -12.54 -6.62
C GLU A 442 32.35 -12.16 -7.36
N LEU A 443 32.48 -11.52 -8.53
CA LEU A 443 31.35 -11.06 -9.34
C LEU A 443 30.91 -12.12 -10.35
N ASP A 444 30.45 -13.26 -9.86
CA ASP A 444 30.11 -14.47 -10.61
C ASP A 444 28.73 -14.44 -11.30
N ARG A 445 27.93 -13.41 -11.05
CA ARG A 445 26.60 -13.21 -11.61
C ARG A 445 26.53 -12.17 -12.71
N VAL A 446 27.69 -11.68 -13.12
CA VAL A 446 27.85 -10.69 -14.18
C VAL A 446 28.73 -11.29 -15.27
N ASP A 447 28.38 -11.08 -16.53
CA ASP A 447 29.19 -11.53 -17.66
C ASP A 447 30.47 -10.69 -17.86
N GLU A 448 31.39 -11.21 -18.65
CA GLU A 448 32.69 -10.56 -18.87
C GLU A 448 32.57 -9.21 -19.60
N GLU A 449 31.62 -9.07 -20.51
CA GLU A 449 31.41 -7.85 -21.29
C GLU A 449 31.04 -6.67 -20.40
N HIS A 450 30.06 -6.88 -19.50
CA HIS A 450 29.64 -5.86 -18.53
C HIS A 450 30.71 -5.61 -17.49
N LEU A 451 31.44 -6.64 -17.05
CA LEU A 451 32.59 -6.47 -16.14
C LEU A 451 33.68 -5.60 -16.76
N GLU A 452 33.99 -5.76 -18.05
CA GLU A 452 34.99 -4.92 -18.74
C GLU A 452 34.50 -3.48 -18.89
N HIS A 453 33.21 -3.28 -19.10
CA HIS A 453 32.63 -1.96 -19.32
C HIS A 453 32.47 -1.15 -18.04
N TYR A 454 31.92 -1.75 -16.99
CA TYR A 454 31.47 -1.03 -15.79
C TYR A 454 32.36 -1.19 -14.55
N TYR A 455 33.12 -2.31 -14.42
CA TYR A 455 33.94 -2.54 -13.25
C TYR A 455 35.19 -1.64 -13.22
N SER A 456 35.38 -0.91 -12.11
CA SER A 456 36.53 -0.08 -11.89
C SER A 456 36.89 0.04 -10.40
N ALA A 457 37.86 -0.79 -9.97
CA ALA A 457 38.36 -0.73 -8.60
C ALA A 457 39.03 0.62 -8.26
N GLU A 458 39.60 1.32 -9.25
CA GLU A 458 40.24 2.64 -9.04
C GLU A 458 39.17 3.72 -8.76
N LYS A 459 38.11 3.75 -9.55
CA LYS A 459 36.97 4.66 -9.32
C LYS A 459 36.29 4.39 -7.98
N ALA A 460 36.08 3.12 -7.62
CA ALA A 460 35.53 2.73 -6.33
C ALA A 460 36.39 3.20 -5.16
N LYS A 461 37.71 3.00 -5.23
CA LYS A 461 38.66 3.47 -4.20
C LYS A 461 38.63 5.00 -4.07
N ALA A 462 38.55 5.73 -5.19
CA ALA A 462 38.46 7.18 -5.16
C ALA A 462 37.12 7.68 -4.57
N LEU A 463 36.03 7.03 -4.90
CA LEU A 463 34.69 7.42 -4.45
C LEU A 463 34.51 7.20 -2.94
N PHE A 464 35.05 6.12 -2.41
CA PHE A 464 34.90 5.71 -0.99
C PHE A 464 36.23 5.88 -0.20
N ALA A 465 37.08 6.84 -0.59
CA ALA A 465 38.38 7.04 0.03
C ALA A 465 38.32 7.58 1.47
N GLU A 466 37.24 8.26 1.82
CA GLU A 466 36.99 8.85 3.14
C GLU A 466 36.21 7.91 4.09
N ASP A 467 35.78 6.76 3.61
CA ASP A 467 35.10 5.70 4.33
C ASP A 467 36.02 4.51 4.61
#